data_d92ff903930cef8e8aa02e1e5a75f999
#
_entry.id   d92ff903930cef8e8aa02e1e5a75f999
#
_cell.length_a   1.000
_cell.length_b   1.000
_cell.length_c   1.000
_cell.angle_alpha   90.00
_cell.angle_beta   90.00
_cell.angle_gamma   90.00
#
_symmetry.space_group_name_H-M   'P 1'
#
loop_
_entity.id
_entity.type
_entity.pdbx_description
1 polymer ?
#
loop_
_entity_poly.entity_id
_entity_poly.type
_entity_poly.pdbx_seq_one_letter_code
_entity_poly.pdbx_strand_id
1 'polypeptide(L)'
;MHKRRVVVTGIGVISPNGIGKDNVYNAMISGKSAVRLVDGFDVSTFNTRIAAEVRDFDPFVFGLSHDEAVRMDRYVQFAVVAADMAIKDSNL
;
A
#
# COMPACT_ATOMS: atom_id res chain seq x y z
N MET A 1 -32.18 -13.08 20.99
CA MET A 1 -31.52 -13.10 19.65
C MET A 1 -30.06 -12.73 19.80
N HIS A 2 -29.18 -13.60 19.38
CA HIS A 2 -27.73 -13.35 19.42
C HIS A 2 -27.29 -12.58 18.18
N LYS A 3 -26.76 -11.40 18.39
CA LYS A 3 -26.11 -10.65 17.31
C LYS A 3 -24.67 -11.12 17.17
N ARG A 4 -24.25 -11.42 15.93
CA ARG A 4 -22.83 -11.71 15.65
C ARG A 4 -22.04 -10.41 15.77
N ARG A 5 -20.91 -10.52 16.45
CA ARG A 5 -19.96 -9.39 16.57
C ARG A 5 -18.77 -9.70 15.66
N VAL A 6 -18.50 -8.79 14.74
CA VAL A 6 -17.35 -8.90 13.85
C VAL A 6 -16.42 -7.76 14.19
N VAL A 7 -15.15 -8.07 14.39
CA VAL A 7 -14.12 -7.07 14.73
C VAL A 7 -12.96 -7.19 13.76
N VAL A 8 -12.30 -6.07 13.52
CA VAL A 8 -11.06 -6.02 12.76
C VAL A 8 -9.91 -6.32 13.72
N THR A 9 -9.14 -7.36 13.46
CA THR A 9 -8.03 -7.79 14.33
C THR A 9 -6.67 -7.44 13.76
N GLY A 10 -6.58 -7.10 12.49
CA GLY A 10 -5.32 -6.73 11.86
C GLY A 10 -5.53 -5.90 10.62
N ILE A 11 -4.59 -5.01 10.35
CA ILE A 11 -4.62 -4.10 9.19
C ILE A 11 -3.27 -4.15 8.49
N GLY A 12 -3.31 -4.29 7.17
CA GLY A 12 -2.17 -4.12 6.30
C GLY A 12 -2.48 -3.08 5.24
N VAL A 13 -1.57 -2.14 5.03
CA VAL A 13 -1.81 -1.01 4.12
C VAL A 13 -0.57 -0.76 3.27
N ILE A 14 -0.80 -0.61 1.97
CA ILE A 14 0.16 -0.02 1.04
C ILE A 14 -0.57 1.11 0.31
N SER A 15 -0.08 2.31 0.47
CA SER A 15 -0.72 3.50 -0.10
C SER A 15 0.32 4.53 -0.53
N PRO A 16 -0.06 5.49 -1.37
CA PRO A 16 0.83 6.62 -1.70
C PRO A 16 1.25 7.44 -0.49
N ASN A 17 0.45 7.45 0.57
CA ASN A 17 0.73 8.20 1.81
C ASN A 17 1.68 7.47 2.74
N GLY A 18 1.92 6.19 2.52
CA GLY A 18 2.83 5.41 3.34
C GLY A 18 2.57 3.92 3.25
N ILE A 19 3.51 3.15 3.77
CA ILE A 19 3.46 1.70 3.86
C ILE A 19 3.35 1.33 5.33
N GLY A 20 2.32 0.55 5.66
CA GLY A 20 2.00 0.22 7.03
C GLY A 20 1.03 1.20 7.67
N LYS A 21 0.20 0.70 8.59
CA LYS A 21 -0.90 1.46 9.19
C LYS A 21 -0.42 2.71 9.94
N ASP A 22 0.71 2.63 10.64
CA ASP A 22 1.21 3.74 11.44
C ASP A 22 1.70 4.89 10.56
N ASN A 23 2.39 4.59 9.48
CA ASN A 23 2.85 5.60 8.53
C ASN A 23 1.70 6.29 7.82
N VAL A 24 0.66 5.52 7.43
CA VAL A 24 -0.53 6.08 6.80
C VAL A 24 -1.30 6.96 7.78
N TYR A 25 -1.48 6.50 9.01
CA TYR A 25 -2.17 7.27 10.04
C TYR A 25 -1.45 8.60 10.32
N ASN A 26 -0.14 8.56 10.51
CA ASN A 26 0.65 9.76 10.77
C ASN A 26 0.61 10.75 9.59
N ALA A 27 0.64 10.27 8.36
CA ALA A 27 0.50 11.12 7.18
C ALA A 27 -0.87 11.79 7.14
N MET A 28 -1.93 11.05 7.48
CA MET A 28 -3.30 11.58 7.49
C MET A 28 -3.49 12.67 8.55
N ILE A 29 -3.05 12.43 9.77
CA ILE A 29 -3.22 13.43 10.85
C ILE A 29 -2.34 14.67 10.64
N SER A 30 -1.24 14.56 9.93
CA SER A 30 -0.37 15.71 9.59
C SER A 30 -0.84 16.46 8.34
N GLY A 31 -1.89 15.99 7.66
CA GLY A 31 -2.42 16.63 6.46
C GLY A 31 -1.51 16.51 5.25
N LYS A 32 -0.63 15.52 5.22
CA LYS A 32 0.34 15.33 4.15
C LYS A 32 -0.34 14.74 2.92
N SER A 33 -0.22 15.42 1.77
CA SER A 33 -0.72 14.92 0.49
C SER A 33 0.38 14.15 -0.25
N ALA A 34 0.00 13.03 -0.87
CA ALA A 34 0.87 12.25 -1.74
C ALA A 34 0.61 12.51 -3.23
N VAL A 35 -0.28 13.44 -3.55
CA VAL A 35 -0.55 13.83 -4.93
C VAL A 35 0.61 14.65 -5.48
N ARG A 36 1.17 14.22 -6.60
CA ARG A 36 2.32 14.87 -7.25
C ARG A 36 2.18 14.77 -8.77
N LEU A 37 3.05 15.49 -9.48
CA LEU A 37 3.19 15.29 -10.92
C LEU A 37 3.66 13.85 -11.20
N VAL A 38 3.06 13.22 -12.19
CA VAL A 38 3.46 11.89 -12.63
C VAL A 38 4.84 11.98 -13.28
N ASP A 39 5.77 11.12 -12.83
CA ASP A 39 7.14 11.06 -13.34
C ASP A 39 7.54 9.68 -13.88
N GLY A 40 6.70 8.67 -13.72
CA GLY A 40 6.98 7.32 -14.19
C GLY A 40 6.92 7.14 -15.70
N PHE A 41 6.25 8.04 -16.41
CA PHE A 41 6.16 8.08 -17.87
C PHE A 41 5.80 9.48 -18.33
N ASP A 42 5.93 9.73 -19.63
CA ASP A 42 5.62 11.04 -20.21
C ASP A 42 4.11 11.29 -20.23
N VAL A 43 3.68 12.33 -19.52
CA VAL A 43 2.26 12.72 -19.40
C VAL A 43 1.98 14.07 -20.06
N SER A 44 2.92 14.62 -20.83
CA SER A 44 2.82 15.96 -21.40
C SER A 44 1.59 16.15 -22.31
N THR A 45 1.08 15.06 -22.90
CA THR A 45 -0.09 15.07 -23.77
C THR A 45 -1.40 14.79 -23.05
N PHE A 46 -1.36 14.48 -21.74
CA PHE A 46 -2.56 14.20 -20.96
C PHE A 46 -3.14 15.47 -20.35
N ASN A 47 -4.48 15.50 -20.22
CA ASN A 47 -5.16 16.61 -19.57
C ASN A 47 -4.89 16.64 -18.06
N THR A 48 -4.82 15.46 -17.42
CA THR A 48 -4.47 15.33 -16.01
C THR A 48 -3.06 14.78 -15.90
N ARG A 49 -2.20 15.46 -15.12
CA ARG A 49 -0.78 15.14 -15.01
C ARG A 49 -0.34 14.84 -13.58
N ILE A 50 -1.29 14.81 -12.65
CA ILE A 50 -1.04 14.52 -11.23
C ILE A 50 -1.67 13.20 -10.86
N ALA A 51 -1.03 12.50 -9.93
CA ALA A 51 -1.54 11.26 -9.35
C ALA A 51 -0.91 11.03 -7.99
N ALA A 52 -1.58 10.21 -7.18
CA ALA A 52 -1.01 9.69 -5.96
C ALA A 52 -0.47 8.29 -6.27
N GLU A 53 0.85 8.15 -6.33
CA GLU A 53 1.51 6.90 -6.68
C GLU A 53 2.24 6.33 -5.47
N VAL A 54 2.31 5.01 -5.37
CA VAL A 54 3.19 4.33 -4.41
C VAL A 54 4.59 4.34 -5.00
N ARG A 55 5.51 5.13 -4.41
CA ARG A 55 6.84 5.38 -4.98
C ARG A 55 7.94 4.55 -4.34
N ASP A 56 7.88 4.37 -3.04
CA ASP A 56 8.99 3.83 -2.23
C ASP A 56 8.75 2.36 -1.84
N PHE A 57 8.12 1.59 -2.72
CA PHE A 57 7.83 0.20 -2.47
C PHE A 57 8.91 -0.71 -3.03
N ASP A 58 9.58 -1.44 -2.14
CA ASP A 58 10.54 -2.48 -2.49
C ASP A 58 10.00 -3.84 -1.99
N PRO A 59 9.58 -4.74 -2.91
CA PRO A 59 9.00 -6.03 -2.51
C PRO A 59 9.96 -6.92 -1.71
N PHE A 60 11.26 -6.78 -1.91
CA PHE A 60 12.25 -7.60 -1.23
C PHE A 60 12.35 -7.28 0.27
N VAL A 61 12.14 -6.04 0.64
CA VAL A 61 12.10 -5.60 2.04
C VAL A 61 10.97 -6.29 2.81
N PHE A 62 9.89 -6.63 2.11
CA PHE A 62 8.71 -7.26 2.72
C PHE A 62 8.68 -8.78 2.56
N GLY A 63 9.82 -9.39 2.20
CA GLY A 63 9.99 -10.83 2.22
C GLY A 63 9.66 -11.56 0.92
N LEU A 64 9.36 -10.86 -0.16
CA LEU A 64 9.19 -11.49 -1.48
C LEU A 64 10.56 -11.86 -2.04
N SER A 65 10.68 -13.06 -2.60
CA SER A 65 11.87 -13.48 -3.32
C SER A 65 11.91 -12.82 -4.71
N HIS A 66 13.08 -12.82 -5.33
CA HIS A 66 13.23 -12.33 -6.70
C HIS A 66 12.31 -13.08 -7.68
N ASP A 67 12.25 -14.41 -7.57
CA ASP A 67 11.40 -15.24 -8.42
C ASP A 67 9.92 -14.95 -8.22
N GLU A 68 9.49 -14.73 -6.99
CA GLU A 68 8.11 -14.34 -6.70
C GLU A 68 7.78 -12.96 -7.28
N ALA A 69 8.66 -11.99 -7.05
CA ALA A 69 8.43 -10.61 -7.48
C ALA A 69 8.33 -10.47 -9.01
N VAL A 70 9.18 -11.19 -9.77
CA VAL A 70 9.17 -11.10 -11.23
C VAL A 70 7.94 -11.75 -11.86
N ARG A 71 7.24 -12.61 -11.11
CA ARG A 71 6.00 -13.27 -11.59
C ARG A 71 4.74 -12.49 -11.24
N MET A 72 4.87 -11.43 -10.46
CA MET A 72 3.73 -10.64 -9.96
C MET A 72 3.74 -9.26 -10.57
N ASP A 73 2.57 -8.82 -11.05
CA ASP A 73 2.36 -7.41 -11.35
C ASP A 73 2.41 -6.59 -10.05
N ARG A 74 2.63 -5.30 -10.18
CA ARG A 74 2.78 -4.40 -9.04
C ARG A 74 1.60 -4.46 -8.07
N TYR A 75 0.37 -4.48 -8.61
CA TYR A 75 -0.83 -4.57 -7.77
C TYR A 75 -0.92 -5.89 -7.00
N VAL A 76 -0.43 -6.98 -7.57
CA VAL A 76 -0.38 -8.28 -6.89
C VAL A 76 0.63 -8.24 -5.75
N GLN A 77 1.78 -7.63 -5.97
CA GLN A 77 2.79 -7.42 -4.92
C GLN A 77 2.20 -6.63 -3.74
N PHE A 78 1.45 -5.57 -4.01
CA PHE A 78 0.77 -4.79 -2.98
C PHE A 78 -0.22 -5.64 -2.18
N ALA A 79 -1.03 -6.41 -2.86
CA ALA A 79 -2.03 -7.26 -2.23
C ALA A 79 -1.41 -8.32 -1.32
N VAL A 80 -0.37 -9.00 -1.79
CA VAL A 80 0.33 -10.04 -1.02
C VAL A 80 1.01 -9.44 0.21
N VAL A 81 1.72 -8.35 0.04
CA VAL A 81 2.43 -7.69 1.16
C VAL A 81 1.43 -7.12 2.17
N ALA A 82 0.36 -6.48 1.73
CA ALA A 82 -0.66 -5.94 2.62
C ALA A 82 -1.37 -7.05 3.40
N ALA A 83 -1.68 -8.17 2.75
CA ALA A 83 -2.27 -9.33 3.42
C ALA A 83 -1.34 -9.90 4.50
N ASP A 84 -0.05 -10.01 4.19
CA ASP A 84 0.96 -10.48 5.16
C ASP A 84 1.05 -9.54 6.36
N MET A 85 1.04 -8.23 6.13
CA MET A 85 1.02 -7.23 7.21
C MET A 85 -0.21 -7.39 8.10
N ALA A 86 -1.38 -7.60 7.50
CA ALA A 86 -2.63 -7.77 8.26
C ALA A 86 -2.60 -9.02 9.13
N ILE A 87 -2.10 -10.12 8.59
CA ILE A 87 -1.97 -11.38 9.35
C ILE A 87 -1.01 -11.21 10.51
N LYS A 88 0.14 -10.60 10.30
CA LYS A 88 1.12 -10.35 11.37
C LYS A 88 0.58 -9.39 12.42
N ASP A 89 -0.12 -8.36 12.01
CA ASP A 89 -0.72 -7.38 12.92
C ASP A 89 -1.80 -8.02 13.81
N SER A 90 -2.53 -9.00 13.29
CA SER A 90 -3.57 -9.73 14.02
C SER A 90 -3.04 -10.79 14.99
N ASN A 91 -1.77 -11.13 14.93
CA ASN A 91 -1.12 -12.22 15.67
C ASN A 91 -1.70 -13.61 15.36
N LEU A 92 -2.18 -13.79 14.14
CA LEU A 92 -2.61 -15.10 13.68
C LEU A 92 -1.42 -16.00 13.30
#